data_42e3c69a6bc17619ee2ef76f92ce4c31
#
_entry.id   42e3c69a6bc17619ee2ef76f92ce4c31
#
_cell.length_a   1.000
_cell.length_b   1.000
_cell.length_c   1.000
_cell.angle_alpha   90.00
_cell.angle_beta   90.00
_cell.angle_gamma   90.00
#
_symmetry.space_group_name_H-M   'P 1'
#
loop_
_entity.id
_entity.type
_entity.pdbx_description
1 polymer ?
#
loop_
_entity_poly.entity_id
_entity_poly.type
_entity_poly.pdbx_seq_one_letter_code
_entity_poly.pdbx_strand_id
1 'polypeptide(L)'
;MPLSNWSENVQFSSALYHAPKTIEEVQEIVRASRRVRVLGARHSFNDVASIDAQVEDATASQGQPKNSGWAYISLENLNVPTAFDTGRGTVTCNAGITYGELCQQMHEEGAALHNMASLPHVTVAGACATGTHGSGDGNGNLATAVVGLELVTADGELRTLSLEEDGETFEGAVVALGGLGVVTRITLATQPEYTMQQYVYEDMPAAALYEHFDDVMSSAYSVSLFPDWQDGKVNQVWLKHRTDRGDGTPATAAVSDASEATTQTVPGGTELFGATACRTEMNHVANLPPDGLTPQLGVPGPWHERLPHFRIESAPASVLELETEYFVPRAHAVPALQAVEGLRDLFESLLLISEVRTVAADRLWLSQSYGTPTIGIHFSWKMNWKGVHEVMPVVEEALLPFEVRPHWGKLFTLAPAQVQAAYPMMDQFRSLLQSFDPEGKFRNGYLDRYIFG
;
A
#
# COMPACT_ATOMS: atom_id res chain seq x y z
N MET A 1 7.40 25.33 10.32
CA MET A 1 6.18 24.60 10.67
C MET A 1 6.61 23.30 11.31
N PRO A 2 5.87 22.75 12.27
CA PRO A 2 6.19 21.42 12.79
C PRO A 2 6.13 20.38 11.64
N LEU A 3 6.96 19.36 11.72
CA LEU A 3 6.99 18.29 10.74
C LEU A 3 5.75 17.39 10.93
N SER A 4 4.96 17.18 9.90
CA SER A 4 3.76 16.33 9.92
C SER A 4 3.80 15.25 8.84
N ASN A 5 2.92 14.27 8.96
CA ASN A 5 2.63 13.36 7.86
C ASN A 5 1.85 14.07 6.74
N TRP A 6 1.62 13.37 5.63
CA TRP A 6 0.92 13.93 4.48
C TRP A 6 -0.50 14.42 4.81
N SER A 7 -1.25 13.68 5.61
CA SER A 7 -2.62 14.01 6.01
C SER A 7 -2.72 15.05 7.14
N GLU A 8 -1.59 15.52 7.68
CA GLU A 8 -1.52 16.45 8.80
C GLU A 8 -2.16 15.96 10.13
N ASN A 9 -2.61 14.70 10.17
CA ASN A 9 -3.20 14.10 11.37
C ASN A 9 -2.17 13.55 12.38
N VAL A 10 -0.89 13.41 11.96
CA VAL A 10 0.23 13.01 12.81
C VAL A 10 1.27 14.12 12.83
N GLN A 11 1.57 14.63 14.02
CA GLN A 11 2.65 15.60 14.24
C GLN A 11 3.87 14.85 14.74
N PHE A 12 4.99 14.97 14.04
CA PHE A 12 6.26 14.41 14.49
C PHE A 12 6.88 15.29 15.57
N SER A 13 7.45 14.66 16.60
CA SER A 13 8.07 15.37 17.70
C SER A 13 9.26 16.26 17.28
N SER A 14 9.71 17.12 18.18
CA SER A 14 10.85 18.02 17.98
C SER A 14 12.21 17.32 18.03
N ALA A 15 12.29 16.02 17.72
CA ALA A 15 13.57 15.31 17.55
C ALA A 15 14.41 15.94 16.43
N LEU A 16 15.72 15.72 16.45
CA LEU A 16 16.61 16.20 15.40
C LEU A 16 16.27 15.52 14.07
N TYR A 17 16.06 16.31 13.03
CA TYR A 17 15.83 15.80 11.67
C TYR A 17 17.14 15.83 10.89
N HIS A 18 17.50 14.69 10.32
CA HIS A 18 18.71 14.49 9.53
C HIS A 18 18.34 14.00 8.12
N ALA A 19 19.04 14.52 7.12
CA ALA A 19 18.96 14.10 5.73
C ALA A 19 20.39 13.77 5.21
N PRO A 20 20.97 12.63 5.66
CA PRO A 20 22.33 12.25 5.33
C PRO A 20 22.50 12.02 3.83
N LYS A 21 23.74 12.27 3.35
CA LYS A 21 24.12 12.09 1.95
C LYS A 21 24.91 10.82 1.70
N THR A 22 25.51 10.25 2.74
CA THR A 22 26.31 9.03 2.64
C THR A 22 25.87 8.00 3.70
N ILE A 23 26.25 6.75 3.49
CA ILE A 23 25.97 5.66 4.42
C ILE A 23 26.75 5.87 5.73
N GLU A 24 27.96 6.38 5.65
CA GLU A 24 28.79 6.70 6.82
C GLU A 24 28.12 7.75 7.70
N GLU A 25 27.51 8.79 7.12
CA GLU A 25 26.71 9.78 7.85
C GLU A 25 25.50 9.12 8.54
N VAL A 26 24.82 8.15 7.90
CA VAL A 26 23.74 7.37 8.53
C VAL A 26 24.26 6.61 9.73
N GLN A 27 25.41 5.91 9.59
CA GLN A 27 26.04 5.16 10.67
C GLN A 27 26.41 6.07 11.86
N GLU A 28 26.99 7.26 11.59
CA GLU A 28 27.33 8.25 12.62
C GLU A 28 26.09 8.76 13.37
N ILE A 29 25.01 9.08 12.66
CA ILE A 29 23.73 9.51 13.25
C ILE A 29 23.17 8.40 14.15
N VAL A 30 23.13 7.16 13.65
CA VAL A 30 22.63 6.01 14.41
C VAL A 30 23.46 5.79 15.68
N ARG A 31 24.80 5.82 15.60
CA ARG A 31 25.67 5.66 16.79
C ARG A 31 25.46 6.77 17.81
N ALA A 32 25.31 8.01 17.35
CA ALA A 32 25.16 9.18 18.21
C ALA A 32 23.77 9.28 18.86
N SER A 33 22.77 8.60 18.29
CA SER A 33 21.38 8.74 18.72
C SER A 33 20.97 7.64 19.68
N ARG A 34 20.15 8.01 20.68
CA ARG A 34 19.53 7.07 21.61
C ARG A 34 18.30 6.37 20.99
N ARG A 35 17.52 7.11 20.18
CA ARG A 35 16.35 6.63 19.48
C ARG A 35 16.38 7.16 18.05
N VAL A 36 15.97 6.31 17.10
CA VAL A 36 15.96 6.64 15.67
C VAL A 36 14.68 6.13 15.02
N ARG A 37 14.06 6.97 14.19
CA ARG A 37 13.01 6.55 13.26
C ARG A 37 13.31 7.09 11.88
N VAL A 38 12.99 6.29 10.86
CA VAL A 38 13.15 6.68 9.46
C VAL A 38 11.84 7.24 8.94
N LEU A 39 11.89 8.39 8.26
CA LEU A 39 10.77 9.00 7.59
C LEU A 39 10.97 8.90 6.09
N GLY A 40 10.08 8.15 5.40
CA GLY A 40 9.97 8.17 3.95
C GLY A 40 9.10 9.34 3.48
N ALA A 41 8.20 9.09 2.54
CA ALA A 41 7.24 10.09 2.04
C ALA A 41 6.21 10.57 3.09
N ARG A 42 6.24 10.01 4.29
CA ARG A 42 5.34 10.36 5.42
C ARG A 42 3.85 10.15 5.10
N HIS A 43 3.57 9.09 4.36
CA HIS A 43 2.20 8.78 3.90
C HIS A 43 1.45 7.82 4.83
N SER A 44 2.01 7.45 5.99
CA SER A 44 1.30 6.69 7.01
C SER A 44 0.37 7.59 7.83
N PHE A 45 -0.84 7.10 8.12
CA PHE A 45 -1.88 7.84 8.83
C PHE A 45 -1.86 7.64 10.34
N ASN A 46 -0.97 6.78 10.84
CA ASN A 46 -0.78 6.46 12.25
C ASN A 46 0.65 6.76 12.72
N ASP A 47 0.95 6.43 13.97
CA ASP A 47 2.22 6.71 14.62
C ASP A 47 3.34 5.70 14.35
N VAL A 48 3.21 4.82 13.32
CA VAL A 48 4.22 3.79 13.00
C VAL A 48 5.61 4.39 12.76
N ALA A 49 5.70 5.58 12.19
CA ALA A 49 6.97 6.29 11.94
C ALA A 49 7.32 7.32 13.02
N SER A 50 6.49 7.53 14.02
CA SER A 50 6.73 8.51 15.08
C SER A 50 7.68 7.95 16.17
N ILE A 51 8.53 8.79 16.73
CA ILE A 51 9.35 8.44 17.91
C ILE A 51 8.51 8.46 19.18
N ASP A 52 7.60 9.42 19.31
CA ASP A 52 6.68 9.55 20.43
C ASP A 52 5.33 8.91 20.13
N ALA A 53 4.78 8.22 21.11
CA ALA A 53 3.44 7.63 21.02
C ALA A 53 2.38 8.69 21.40
N GLN A 54 2.09 9.64 20.53
CA GLN A 54 0.90 10.47 20.69
C GLN A 54 0.28 10.73 19.31
N VAL A 55 -0.69 9.87 18.97
CA VAL A 55 -1.74 10.21 18.03
C VAL A 55 -2.82 10.89 18.87
N GLU A 56 -2.74 12.19 19.02
CA GLU A 56 -3.77 12.99 19.63
C GLU A 56 -4.32 13.99 18.62
N ASP A 57 -5.60 14.30 18.78
CA ASP A 57 -6.26 15.44 18.13
C ASP A 57 -5.30 16.62 18.07
N ALA A 58 -4.97 17.10 16.87
CA ALA A 58 -3.97 18.15 16.60
C ALA A 58 -4.18 19.48 17.38
N THR A 59 -5.19 19.52 18.24
CA THR A 59 -5.51 20.66 19.12
C THR A 59 -4.87 20.59 20.51
N ALA A 60 -4.18 19.50 20.89
CA ALA A 60 -3.89 19.19 22.31
C ALA A 60 -2.43 19.19 22.76
N SER A 61 -1.39 19.39 21.96
CA SER A 61 -0.03 19.35 22.54
C SER A 61 0.94 20.44 22.08
N GLN A 62 0.96 21.54 22.80
CA GLN A 62 2.14 22.38 22.96
C GLN A 62 2.90 21.92 24.23
N GLY A 63 3.85 21.01 24.11
CA GLY A 63 4.56 20.48 25.28
C GLY A 63 5.92 19.86 25.02
N GLN A 64 6.94 20.69 24.93
CA GLN A 64 8.33 20.51 25.38
C GLN A 64 9.30 19.65 24.55
N PRO A 65 10.46 20.23 24.16
CA PRO A 65 11.61 19.49 23.64
C PRO A 65 12.39 18.87 24.80
N LYS A 66 12.14 17.63 25.16
CA LYS A 66 12.95 16.88 26.12
C LYS A 66 13.84 15.79 25.50
N ASN A 67 14.00 15.78 24.18
CA ASN A 67 14.52 14.63 23.47
C ASN A 67 15.93 14.87 22.90
N SER A 68 16.86 15.27 23.76
CA SER A 68 18.29 15.19 23.41
C SER A 68 18.66 13.72 23.13
N GLY A 69 19.10 13.42 21.92
CA GLY A 69 19.49 12.07 21.51
C GLY A 69 18.43 11.28 20.71
N TRP A 70 17.34 11.93 20.29
CA TRP A 70 16.36 11.32 19.36
C TRP A 70 16.52 11.93 17.97
N ALA A 71 16.50 11.08 16.95
CA ALA A 71 16.72 11.47 15.57
C ALA A 71 15.66 10.90 14.61
N TYR A 72 15.15 11.74 13.75
CA TYR A 72 14.52 11.33 12.51
C TYR A 72 15.53 11.35 11.37
N ILE A 73 15.54 10.33 10.55
CA ILE A 73 16.37 10.21 9.36
C ILE A 73 15.47 10.17 8.14
N SER A 74 15.69 11.06 7.17
CA SER A 74 15.18 10.95 5.81
C SER A 74 16.30 10.53 4.89
N LEU A 75 16.05 9.58 4.01
CA LEU A 75 17.03 9.11 3.03
C LEU A 75 16.87 9.77 1.65
N GLU A 76 16.07 10.84 1.57
CA GLU A 76 15.81 11.59 0.33
C GLU A 76 17.09 12.11 -0.36
N ASN A 77 18.12 12.42 0.43
CA ASN A 77 19.38 12.95 -0.07
C ASN A 77 20.51 11.89 -0.12
N LEU A 78 20.23 10.65 0.24
CA LEU A 78 21.24 9.61 0.28
C LEU A 78 21.74 9.29 -1.15
N ASN A 79 23.01 9.55 -1.42
CA ASN A 79 23.62 9.37 -2.72
C ASN A 79 24.03 7.90 -2.97
N VAL A 80 23.03 7.08 -3.22
CA VAL A 80 23.20 5.68 -3.64
C VAL A 80 22.67 5.56 -5.07
N PRO A 81 23.50 5.28 -6.06
CA PRO A 81 23.06 5.15 -7.45
C PRO A 81 22.19 3.89 -7.62
N THR A 82 21.20 3.98 -8.49
CA THR A 82 20.45 2.81 -8.95
C THR A 82 21.35 1.93 -9.81
N ALA A 83 21.37 0.64 -9.55
CA ALA A 83 22.16 -0.36 -10.26
C ALA A 83 21.29 -1.51 -10.74
N PHE A 84 21.37 -1.81 -12.04
CA PHE A 84 20.63 -2.89 -12.68
C PHE A 84 21.56 -4.11 -12.88
N ASP A 85 21.11 -5.28 -12.45
CA ASP A 85 21.72 -6.56 -12.76
C ASP A 85 20.78 -7.35 -13.67
N THR A 86 20.98 -7.20 -14.98
CA THR A 86 20.16 -7.88 -15.99
C THR A 86 20.37 -9.39 -15.99
N GLY A 87 21.52 -9.87 -15.52
CA GLY A 87 21.83 -11.30 -15.42
C GLY A 87 21.03 -11.99 -14.29
N ARG A 88 20.80 -11.27 -13.19
CA ARG A 88 19.98 -11.73 -12.07
C ARG A 88 18.53 -11.27 -12.16
N GLY A 89 18.20 -10.33 -13.05
CA GLY A 89 16.88 -9.72 -13.14
C GLY A 89 16.54 -8.93 -11.87
N THR A 90 17.47 -8.07 -11.43
CA THR A 90 17.28 -7.26 -10.21
C THR A 90 17.70 -5.81 -10.41
N VAL A 91 17.11 -4.93 -9.59
CA VAL A 91 17.52 -3.54 -9.43
C VAL A 91 17.81 -3.26 -7.96
N THR A 92 18.95 -2.65 -7.68
CA THR A 92 19.32 -2.15 -6.34
C THR A 92 19.26 -0.64 -6.35
N CYS A 93 18.57 -0.04 -5.40
CA CYS A 93 18.39 1.41 -5.32
C CYS A 93 18.53 1.95 -3.90
N ASN A 94 18.62 3.29 -3.79
CA ASN A 94 18.44 4.01 -2.53
C ASN A 94 17.06 3.67 -1.95
N ALA A 95 17.03 3.28 -0.68
CA ALA A 95 15.79 2.95 0.02
C ALA A 95 14.81 4.13 0.15
N GLY A 96 15.31 5.37 0.07
CA GLY A 96 14.52 6.61 0.11
C GLY A 96 13.99 7.07 -1.25
N ILE A 97 14.32 6.41 -2.36
CA ILE A 97 13.76 6.72 -3.69
C ILE A 97 12.25 6.47 -3.72
N THR A 98 11.49 7.28 -4.44
CA THR A 98 10.07 7.00 -4.65
C THR A 98 9.85 5.93 -5.72
N TYR A 99 8.71 5.24 -5.66
CA TYR A 99 8.36 4.29 -6.72
C TYR A 99 8.28 4.96 -8.08
N GLY A 100 7.76 6.20 -8.15
CA GLY A 100 7.69 6.95 -9.38
C GLY A 100 9.06 7.16 -10.03
N GLU A 101 10.03 7.66 -9.25
CA GLU A 101 11.40 7.89 -9.72
C GLU A 101 12.10 6.58 -10.11
N LEU A 102 11.97 5.53 -9.31
CA LEU A 102 12.56 4.23 -9.62
C LEU A 102 11.97 3.63 -10.90
N CYS A 103 10.63 3.66 -11.05
CA CYS A 103 9.96 3.04 -12.18
C CYS A 103 10.24 3.76 -13.51
N GLN A 104 10.50 5.06 -13.50
CA GLN A 104 10.99 5.80 -14.69
C GLN A 104 12.38 5.29 -15.11
N GLN A 105 13.30 5.14 -14.15
CA GLN A 105 14.63 4.58 -14.45
C GLN A 105 14.56 3.13 -14.94
N MET A 106 13.67 2.33 -14.35
CA MET A 106 13.45 0.94 -14.78
C MET A 106 12.90 0.85 -16.20
N HIS A 107 11.97 1.75 -16.56
CA HIS A 107 11.43 1.83 -17.91
C HIS A 107 12.53 2.13 -18.96
N GLU A 108 13.44 3.06 -18.66
CA GLU A 108 14.58 3.40 -19.52
C GLU A 108 15.51 2.20 -19.75
N GLU A 109 15.60 1.28 -18.79
CA GLU A 109 16.42 0.06 -18.85
C GLU A 109 15.62 -1.19 -19.32
N GLY A 110 14.37 -1.01 -19.76
CA GLY A 110 13.52 -2.11 -20.25
C GLY A 110 13.09 -3.10 -19.15
N ALA A 111 13.06 -2.67 -17.90
CA ALA A 111 12.69 -3.46 -16.74
C ALA A 111 11.37 -3.00 -16.11
N ALA A 112 10.68 -3.90 -15.43
CA ALA A 112 9.41 -3.64 -14.76
C ALA A 112 9.30 -4.32 -13.41
N LEU A 113 8.45 -3.79 -12.53
CA LEU A 113 7.95 -4.48 -11.35
C LEU A 113 6.67 -5.26 -11.68
N HIS A 114 6.33 -6.20 -10.81
CA HIS A 114 5.08 -6.95 -10.94
C HIS A 114 3.85 -6.09 -10.63
N ASN A 115 3.97 -5.10 -9.74
CA ASN A 115 2.85 -4.26 -9.30
C ASN A 115 3.33 -2.89 -8.81
N MET A 116 2.37 -1.97 -8.62
CA MET A 116 2.58 -0.66 -8.01
C MET A 116 1.41 -0.30 -7.10
N ALA A 117 1.66 0.56 -6.11
CA ALA A 117 0.61 1.20 -5.34
C ALA A 117 -0.19 2.19 -6.20
N SER A 118 -1.39 2.56 -5.75
CA SER A 118 -2.21 3.60 -6.39
C SER A 118 -1.49 4.94 -6.52
N LEU A 119 -0.65 5.26 -5.52
CA LEU A 119 0.14 6.49 -5.44
C LEU A 119 1.64 6.20 -5.65
N PRO A 120 2.27 6.69 -6.74
CA PRO A 120 3.68 6.43 -7.02
C PRO A 120 4.67 7.26 -6.19
N HIS A 121 4.19 8.22 -5.40
CA HIS A 121 5.00 9.15 -4.60
C HIS A 121 5.52 8.58 -3.28
N VAL A 122 5.12 7.37 -2.92
CA VAL A 122 5.62 6.69 -1.70
C VAL A 122 7.03 6.17 -1.91
N THR A 123 7.86 6.21 -0.85
CA THR A 123 9.22 5.67 -0.93
C THR A 123 9.21 4.14 -0.95
N VAL A 124 10.16 3.55 -1.68
CA VAL A 124 10.25 2.09 -1.87
C VAL A 124 10.34 1.36 -0.53
N ALA A 125 11.30 1.71 0.32
CA ALA A 125 11.45 1.03 1.61
C ALA A 125 10.30 1.32 2.57
N GLY A 126 9.72 2.53 2.53
CA GLY A 126 8.57 2.87 3.37
C GLY A 126 7.33 2.04 3.04
N ALA A 127 7.03 1.87 1.76
CA ALA A 127 5.92 1.05 1.29
C ALA A 127 6.15 -0.44 1.60
N CYS A 128 7.35 -0.96 1.34
CA CYS A 128 7.70 -2.34 1.67
C CYS A 128 7.59 -2.61 3.17
N ALA A 129 8.09 -1.70 4.01
CA ALA A 129 8.08 -1.86 5.47
C ALA A 129 6.68 -1.96 6.09
N THR A 130 5.63 -1.50 5.41
CA THR A 130 4.23 -1.53 5.88
C THR A 130 3.33 -2.49 5.10
N GLY A 131 3.89 -3.25 4.14
CA GLY A 131 3.12 -4.19 3.31
C GLY A 131 2.16 -3.51 2.34
N THR A 132 2.51 -2.31 1.86
CA THR A 132 1.75 -1.59 0.83
C THR A 132 1.62 -2.44 -0.44
N HIS A 133 0.48 -2.36 -1.10
CA HIS A 133 0.13 -3.24 -2.22
C HIS A 133 -0.54 -2.47 -3.38
N GLY A 134 -0.63 -3.13 -4.51
CA GLY A 134 -1.50 -2.76 -5.62
C GLY A 134 -2.73 -3.65 -5.66
N SER A 135 -3.13 -4.14 -6.83
CA SER A 135 -4.21 -5.11 -6.98
C SER A 135 -3.84 -6.23 -7.94
N GLY A 136 -4.52 -7.37 -7.81
CA GLY A 136 -4.49 -8.49 -8.74
C GLY A 136 -4.29 -9.84 -8.05
N ASP A 137 -5.03 -10.83 -8.52
CA ASP A 137 -5.04 -12.20 -7.96
C ASP A 137 -3.68 -12.88 -7.96
N GLY A 138 -2.84 -12.57 -8.95
CA GLY A 138 -1.48 -13.09 -9.08
C GLY A 138 -0.41 -12.15 -8.53
N ASN A 139 -0.79 -11.00 -7.95
CA ASN A 139 0.12 -9.97 -7.50
C ASN A 139 0.18 -9.93 -5.97
N GLY A 140 1.34 -10.22 -5.39
CA GLY A 140 1.61 -9.97 -3.97
C GLY A 140 1.71 -8.48 -3.65
N ASN A 141 1.84 -8.14 -2.38
CA ASN A 141 2.16 -6.77 -1.99
C ASN A 141 3.54 -6.35 -2.55
N LEU A 142 3.87 -5.06 -2.51
CA LEU A 142 5.10 -4.54 -3.14
C LEU A 142 6.37 -5.13 -2.54
N ALA A 143 6.34 -5.50 -1.26
CA ALA A 143 7.46 -6.09 -0.55
C ALA A 143 7.83 -7.49 -1.06
N THR A 144 6.94 -8.18 -1.78
CA THR A 144 7.23 -9.49 -2.39
C THR A 144 8.27 -9.42 -3.51
N ALA A 145 8.52 -8.24 -4.07
CA ALA A 145 9.61 -8.03 -5.02
C ALA A 145 10.99 -7.91 -4.36
N VAL A 146 11.05 -7.70 -3.04
CA VAL A 146 12.32 -7.49 -2.33
C VAL A 146 13.09 -8.80 -2.22
N VAL A 147 14.35 -8.79 -2.69
CA VAL A 147 15.26 -9.94 -2.64
C VAL A 147 16.55 -9.65 -1.88
N GLY A 148 16.79 -8.39 -1.51
CA GLY A 148 17.94 -7.97 -0.72
C GLY A 148 17.70 -6.66 0.02
N LEU A 149 18.30 -6.55 1.21
CA LEU A 149 18.31 -5.37 2.06
C LEU A 149 19.73 -5.09 2.54
N GLU A 150 20.12 -3.83 2.52
CA GLU A 150 21.28 -3.34 3.26
C GLU A 150 20.78 -2.33 4.29
N LEU A 151 21.16 -2.53 5.55
CA LEU A 151 20.66 -1.70 6.64
C LEU A 151 21.77 -1.38 7.66
N VAL A 152 21.66 -0.21 8.28
CA VAL A 152 22.46 0.18 9.44
C VAL A 152 21.72 -0.25 10.69
N THR A 153 22.34 -1.18 11.44
CA THR A 153 21.82 -1.78 12.68
C THR A 153 22.01 -0.85 13.89
N ALA A 154 21.46 -1.21 15.05
CA ALA A 154 21.45 -0.37 16.26
C ALA A 154 22.82 0.03 16.78
N ASP A 155 23.86 -0.78 16.53
CA ASP A 155 25.27 -0.49 16.84
C ASP A 155 25.95 0.43 15.81
N GLY A 156 25.24 0.78 14.71
CA GLY A 156 25.75 1.59 13.62
C GLY A 156 26.57 0.81 12.61
N GLU A 157 26.55 -0.52 12.65
CA GLU A 157 27.22 -1.35 11.66
C GLU A 157 26.32 -1.61 10.43
N LEU A 158 26.96 -1.80 9.28
CA LEU A 158 26.26 -2.12 8.04
C LEU A 158 26.03 -3.63 7.94
N ARG A 159 24.78 -4.04 7.71
CA ARG A 159 24.42 -5.43 7.54
C ARG A 159 23.63 -5.64 6.25
N THR A 160 23.94 -6.70 5.52
CA THR A 160 23.22 -7.13 4.34
C THR A 160 22.42 -8.39 4.66
N LEU A 161 21.19 -8.44 4.16
CA LEU A 161 20.34 -9.62 4.20
C LEU A 161 19.84 -9.90 2.78
N SER A 162 19.76 -11.18 2.43
CA SER A 162 19.21 -11.61 1.14
C SER A 162 18.30 -12.83 1.30
N LEU A 163 17.34 -12.96 0.39
CA LEU A 163 16.46 -14.13 0.36
C LEU A 163 17.26 -15.42 0.14
N GLU A 164 18.33 -15.35 -0.66
CA GLU A 164 19.17 -16.50 -1.00
C GLU A 164 19.98 -17.02 0.20
N GLU A 165 20.53 -16.12 1.03
CA GLU A 165 21.42 -16.46 2.13
C GLU A 165 20.71 -16.61 3.48
N ASP A 166 19.68 -15.76 3.73
CA ASP A 166 19.06 -15.65 5.07
C ASP A 166 17.67 -16.30 5.14
N GLY A 167 17.08 -16.72 4.00
CA GLY A 167 15.83 -17.49 3.95
C GLY A 167 14.69 -16.91 4.81
N GLU A 168 14.22 -17.66 5.80
CA GLU A 168 13.11 -17.26 6.68
C GLU A 168 13.41 -16.00 7.50
N THR A 169 14.66 -15.76 7.89
CA THR A 169 15.07 -14.53 8.57
C THR A 169 14.85 -13.31 7.68
N PHE A 170 15.15 -13.45 6.39
CA PHE A 170 14.90 -12.42 5.40
C PHE A 170 13.39 -12.17 5.24
N GLU A 171 12.57 -13.22 5.17
CA GLU A 171 11.11 -13.09 5.07
C GLU A 171 10.52 -12.28 6.27
N GLY A 172 11.13 -12.39 7.44
CA GLY A 172 10.80 -11.57 8.60
C GLY A 172 11.33 -10.14 8.56
N ALA A 173 12.38 -9.89 7.78
CA ALA A 173 13.05 -8.58 7.76
C ALA A 173 12.45 -7.57 6.77
N VAL A 174 11.66 -8.00 5.79
CA VAL A 174 11.17 -7.12 4.72
C VAL A 174 10.03 -6.22 5.19
N VAL A 175 8.96 -6.79 5.76
CA VAL A 175 7.84 -6.03 6.36
C VAL A 175 8.15 -5.85 7.84
N ALA A 176 9.08 -4.95 8.16
CA ALA A 176 9.63 -4.86 9.52
C ALA A 176 9.26 -3.55 10.26
N LEU A 177 8.36 -2.74 9.72
CA LEU A 177 7.86 -1.51 10.36
C LEU A 177 8.97 -0.54 10.81
N GLY A 178 10.16 -0.64 10.18
CA GLY A 178 11.34 0.15 10.52
C GLY A 178 11.97 -0.21 11.87
N GLY A 179 11.72 -1.42 12.40
CA GLY A 179 12.19 -1.85 13.71
C GLY A 179 13.58 -2.53 13.71
N LEU A 180 14.12 -2.91 12.56
CA LEU A 180 15.40 -3.63 12.46
C LEU A 180 16.61 -2.71 12.25
N GLY A 181 16.39 -1.49 11.76
CA GLY A 181 17.47 -0.58 11.40
C GLY A 181 17.06 0.43 10.34
N VAL A 182 18.03 1.18 9.87
CA VAL A 182 17.88 2.12 8.75
C VAL A 182 18.24 1.39 7.46
N VAL A 183 17.23 0.98 6.68
CA VAL A 183 17.46 0.38 5.34
C VAL A 183 18.04 1.45 4.43
N THR A 184 19.27 1.25 3.93
CA THR A 184 19.99 2.19 3.07
C THR A 184 19.89 1.83 1.61
N ARG A 185 19.89 0.52 1.30
CA ARG A 185 19.68 -0.02 -0.05
C ARG A 185 18.63 -1.11 -0.03
N ILE A 186 17.86 -1.18 -1.10
CA ILE A 186 16.87 -2.23 -1.32
C ILE A 186 17.08 -2.82 -2.71
N THR A 187 17.07 -4.14 -2.81
CA THR A 187 17.18 -4.86 -4.08
C THR A 187 15.84 -5.51 -4.39
N LEU A 188 15.31 -5.20 -5.57
CA LEU A 188 14.04 -5.71 -6.06
C LEU A 188 14.23 -6.65 -7.24
N ALA A 189 13.50 -7.74 -7.28
CA ALA A 189 13.36 -8.57 -8.46
C ALA A 189 12.57 -7.81 -9.54
N THR A 190 13.03 -7.95 -10.78
CA THR A 190 12.44 -7.29 -11.94
C THR A 190 11.98 -8.33 -12.98
N GLN A 191 11.12 -7.90 -13.86
CA GLN A 191 10.71 -8.63 -15.06
C GLN A 191 10.92 -7.74 -16.30
N PRO A 192 10.87 -8.30 -17.51
CA PRO A 192 10.87 -7.48 -18.73
C PRO A 192 9.72 -6.47 -18.72
N GLU A 193 9.97 -5.31 -19.34
CA GLU A 193 8.95 -4.29 -19.52
C GLU A 193 7.70 -4.83 -20.21
N TYR A 194 6.55 -4.26 -19.87
CA TYR A 194 5.27 -4.62 -20.47
C TYR A 194 4.38 -3.40 -20.64
N THR A 195 3.45 -3.53 -21.59
CA THR A 195 2.44 -2.51 -21.89
C THR A 195 1.11 -2.90 -21.25
N MET A 196 0.37 -1.88 -20.79
CA MET A 196 -0.95 -2.04 -20.18
C MET A 196 -1.98 -1.12 -20.79
N GLN A 197 -3.24 -1.48 -20.57
CA GLN A 197 -4.43 -0.68 -20.89
C GLN A 197 -5.38 -0.68 -19.71
N GLN A 198 -6.07 0.45 -19.47
CA GLN A 198 -7.04 0.59 -18.40
C GLN A 198 -8.43 0.85 -18.95
N TYR A 199 -9.43 0.14 -18.41
CA TYR A 199 -10.85 0.31 -18.70
C TYR A 199 -11.61 0.56 -17.41
N VAL A 200 -12.68 1.36 -17.50
CA VAL A 200 -13.57 1.66 -16.37
C VAL A 200 -14.99 1.25 -16.76
N TYR A 201 -15.66 0.59 -15.83
CA TYR A 201 -17.06 0.23 -15.92
C TYR A 201 -17.82 0.84 -14.76
N GLU A 202 -19.09 1.21 -14.98
CA GLU A 202 -19.96 1.84 -13.97
C GLU A 202 -21.16 0.96 -13.64
N ASP A 203 -21.66 1.16 -12.41
CA ASP A 203 -22.95 0.66 -11.94
C ASP A 203 -23.06 -0.88 -11.96
N MET A 204 -22.01 -1.60 -11.53
CA MET A 204 -22.11 -3.05 -11.35
C MET A 204 -23.11 -3.37 -10.23
N PRO A 205 -24.16 -4.18 -10.49
CA PRO A 205 -25.05 -4.62 -9.41
C PRO A 205 -24.27 -5.38 -8.32
N ALA A 206 -24.44 -5.00 -7.05
CA ALA A 206 -23.77 -5.69 -5.94
C ALA A 206 -24.13 -7.18 -5.88
N ALA A 207 -25.36 -7.54 -6.22
CA ALA A 207 -25.77 -8.95 -6.33
C ALA A 207 -24.95 -9.73 -7.37
N ALA A 208 -24.67 -9.13 -8.53
CA ALA A 208 -23.83 -9.75 -9.56
C ALA A 208 -22.37 -9.88 -9.10
N LEU A 209 -21.83 -8.84 -8.42
CA LEU A 209 -20.51 -8.94 -7.80
C LEU A 209 -20.46 -10.11 -6.80
N TYR A 210 -21.44 -10.24 -5.92
CA TYR A 210 -21.44 -11.28 -4.89
C TYR A 210 -21.57 -12.69 -5.47
N GLU A 211 -22.33 -12.85 -6.56
CA GLU A 211 -22.49 -14.10 -7.28
C GLU A 211 -21.21 -14.49 -8.07
N HIS A 212 -20.52 -13.50 -8.65
CA HIS A 212 -19.40 -13.71 -9.58
C HIS A 212 -18.09 -13.08 -9.08
N PHE A 213 -17.90 -12.97 -7.76
CA PHE A 213 -16.75 -12.24 -7.17
C PHE A 213 -15.41 -12.70 -7.75
N ASP A 214 -15.18 -14.01 -7.82
CA ASP A 214 -13.91 -14.54 -8.30
C ASP A 214 -13.72 -14.29 -9.80
N ASP A 215 -14.78 -14.39 -10.60
CA ASP A 215 -14.73 -14.09 -12.04
C ASP A 215 -14.44 -12.62 -12.31
N VAL A 216 -15.06 -11.71 -11.52
CA VAL A 216 -14.83 -10.27 -11.62
C VAL A 216 -13.38 -9.94 -11.26
N MET A 217 -12.88 -10.43 -10.11
CA MET A 217 -11.53 -10.09 -9.64
C MET A 217 -10.41 -10.72 -10.48
N SER A 218 -10.68 -11.83 -11.16
CA SER A 218 -9.74 -12.49 -12.09
C SER A 218 -9.83 -12.00 -13.54
N SER A 219 -10.75 -11.08 -13.85
CA SER A 219 -11.02 -10.64 -15.23
C SER A 219 -9.90 -9.81 -15.86
N ALA A 220 -8.95 -9.31 -15.07
CA ALA A 220 -7.80 -8.52 -15.53
C ALA A 220 -6.55 -8.76 -14.67
N TYR A 221 -5.41 -8.25 -15.13
CA TYR A 221 -4.15 -8.30 -14.38
C TYR A 221 -4.24 -7.59 -13.02
N SER A 222 -5.00 -6.49 -12.98
CA SER A 222 -5.28 -5.73 -11.77
C SER A 222 -6.71 -5.21 -11.83
N VAL A 223 -7.49 -5.47 -10.78
CA VAL A 223 -8.90 -5.07 -10.66
C VAL A 223 -9.08 -4.27 -9.39
N SER A 224 -9.73 -3.10 -9.48
CA SER A 224 -10.13 -2.29 -8.35
C SER A 224 -11.64 -2.03 -8.42
N LEU A 225 -12.34 -2.29 -7.32
CA LEU A 225 -13.77 -1.98 -7.17
C LEU A 225 -13.90 -0.74 -6.29
N PHE A 226 -14.74 0.21 -6.71
CA PHE A 226 -15.00 1.46 -5.98
C PHE A 226 -16.49 1.53 -5.58
N PRO A 227 -16.89 0.89 -4.46
CA PRO A 227 -18.23 1.02 -3.91
C PRO A 227 -18.35 2.29 -3.07
N ASP A 228 -19.51 2.96 -3.14
CA ASP A 228 -19.95 3.89 -2.11
C ASP A 228 -20.91 3.24 -1.10
N TRP A 229 -21.13 1.92 -1.27
CA TRP A 229 -22.00 1.07 -0.47
C TRP A 229 -23.49 1.43 -0.52
N GLN A 230 -23.90 2.24 -1.49
CA GLN A 230 -25.29 2.70 -1.67
C GLN A 230 -25.95 2.02 -2.89
N ASP A 231 -27.26 2.11 -2.95
CA ASP A 231 -28.07 1.70 -4.11
C ASP A 231 -27.86 0.24 -4.58
N GLY A 232 -27.22 -0.61 -3.76
CA GLY A 232 -26.98 -2.03 -4.09
C GLY A 232 -26.08 -2.21 -5.32
N LYS A 233 -25.09 -1.35 -5.51
CA LYS A 233 -24.16 -1.37 -6.63
C LYS A 233 -22.72 -1.02 -6.23
N VAL A 234 -21.78 -1.39 -7.10
CA VAL A 234 -20.41 -0.87 -7.13
C VAL A 234 -20.36 0.24 -8.18
N ASN A 235 -19.98 1.44 -7.78
CA ASN A 235 -20.02 2.61 -8.64
C ASN A 235 -19.08 2.52 -9.83
N GLN A 236 -17.85 2.02 -9.59
CA GLN A 236 -16.87 1.84 -10.65
C GLN A 236 -16.07 0.55 -10.45
N VAL A 237 -15.75 -0.10 -11.57
CA VAL A 237 -14.82 -1.24 -11.67
C VAL A 237 -13.70 -0.83 -12.63
N TRP A 238 -12.48 -0.81 -12.14
CA TRP A 238 -11.30 -0.49 -12.94
C TRP A 238 -10.54 -1.75 -13.28
N LEU A 239 -10.40 -2.02 -14.57
CA LEU A 239 -9.68 -3.16 -15.12
C LEU A 239 -8.39 -2.71 -15.79
N LYS A 240 -7.27 -3.29 -15.39
CA LYS A 240 -5.96 -3.01 -15.98
C LYS A 240 -5.41 -4.31 -16.60
N HIS A 241 -5.33 -4.33 -17.93
CA HIS A 241 -4.90 -5.50 -18.72
C HIS A 241 -3.47 -5.34 -19.20
N ARG A 242 -2.69 -6.42 -19.15
CA ARG A 242 -1.41 -6.53 -19.85
C ARG A 242 -1.67 -6.89 -21.30
N THR A 243 -1.02 -6.19 -22.24
CA THR A 243 -1.21 -6.43 -23.67
C THR A 243 -0.27 -7.50 -24.21
N ASP A 244 0.80 -7.85 -23.50
CA ASP A 244 1.83 -8.80 -23.91
C ASP A 244 1.46 -10.27 -23.59
N ARG A 245 0.51 -10.54 -22.71
CA ARG A 245 0.14 -11.91 -22.28
C ARG A 245 -1.09 -12.48 -22.99
N GLY A 246 -1.78 -11.70 -23.80
CA GLY A 246 -3.00 -12.16 -24.47
C GLY A 246 -4.19 -12.43 -23.52
N ASP A 247 -4.07 -12.03 -22.25
CA ASP A 247 -5.10 -12.15 -21.22
C ASP A 247 -6.12 -11.00 -21.25
N GLY A 248 -6.22 -10.33 -22.37
CA GLY A 248 -7.00 -9.11 -22.53
C GLY A 248 -8.29 -9.24 -23.34
N THR A 249 -8.81 -10.43 -23.50
CA THR A 249 -10.19 -10.58 -24.03
C THR A 249 -11.03 -11.24 -22.96
N PRO A 250 -11.94 -10.53 -22.29
CA PRO A 250 -13.02 -11.20 -21.57
C PRO A 250 -13.69 -12.17 -22.54
N ALA A 251 -13.91 -13.40 -22.08
CA ALA A 251 -14.68 -14.36 -22.85
C ALA A 251 -15.95 -13.64 -23.34
N THR A 252 -16.06 -13.50 -24.65
CA THR A 252 -17.24 -12.93 -25.30
C THR A 252 -18.45 -13.69 -24.83
N ALA A 253 -19.25 -13.15 -23.92
CA ALA A 253 -20.61 -13.55 -23.79
C ALA A 253 -21.24 -13.27 -25.16
N ALA A 254 -21.59 -14.34 -25.87
CA ALA A 254 -22.20 -14.26 -27.19
C ALA A 254 -23.51 -13.46 -27.06
N VAL A 255 -23.51 -12.23 -27.54
CA VAL A 255 -24.74 -11.51 -27.85
C VAL A 255 -25.01 -11.69 -29.31
N SER A 256 -26.02 -12.52 -29.63
CA SER A 256 -26.66 -12.54 -30.93
C SER A 256 -27.51 -11.27 -31.10
N ASP A 257 -27.24 -10.51 -32.07
CA ASP A 257 -28.04 -9.94 -33.14
C ASP A 257 -27.62 -8.54 -33.57
N ALA A 258 -27.64 -8.39 -34.85
CA ALA A 258 -27.03 -7.38 -35.67
C ALA A 258 -27.74 -6.01 -35.65
N SER A 259 -26.95 -4.93 -35.68
CA SER A 259 -27.14 -3.84 -36.63
C SER A 259 -25.81 -3.11 -36.85
N GLU A 260 -25.50 -2.88 -38.12
CA GLU A 260 -24.26 -2.24 -38.58
C GLU A 260 -24.13 -0.81 -38.06
N ALA A 261 -23.26 -0.62 -37.11
CA ALA A 261 -22.57 0.62 -36.87
C ALA A 261 -21.12 0.26 -36.55
N THR A 262 -20.16 0.95 -37.15
CA THR A 262 -18.72 0.76 -36.94
C THR A 262 -18.39 0.85 -35.45
N THR A 263 -18.48 -0.27 -34.77
CA THR A 263 -18.13 -0.42 -33.37
C THR A 263 -16.64 -0.65 -33.31
N GLN A 264 -15.86 0.35 -32.83
CA GLN A 264 -14.59 0.06 -32.21
C GLN A 264 -14.87 -0.98 -31.13
N THR A 265 -14.37 -2.18 -31.33
CA THR A 265 -14.39 -3.24 -30.32
C THR A 265 -13.51 -2.79 -29.17
N VAL A 266 -14.14 -2.34 -28.09
CA VAL A 266 -13.45 -2.09 -26.83
C VAL A 266 -13.00 -3.46 -26.31
N PRO A 267 -11.70 -3.74 -26.19
CA PRO A 267 -11.25 -4.92 -25.47
C PRO A 267 -11.80 -4.82 -24.05
N GLY A 268 -12.61 -5.79 -23.64
CA GLY A 268 -13.35 -5.75 -22.38
C GLY A 268 -14.87 -5.80 -22.57
N GLY A 269 -15.36 -5.58 -23.80
CA GLY A 269 -16.80 -5.53 -24.07
C GLY A 269 -17.46 -4.23 -23.61
N THR A 270 -18.72 -4.05 -23.96
CA THR A 270 -19.55 -2.92 -23.53
C THR A 270 -20.17 -3.13 -22.15
N GLU A 271 -20.08 -4.34 -21.61
CA GLU A 271 -20.71 -4.77 -20.36
C GLU A 271 -19.81 -5.75 -19.61
N LEU A 272 -19.78 -5.66 -18.27
CA LEU A 272 -19.06 -6.55 -17.35
C LEU A 272 -19.99 -6.91 -16.19
N PHE A 273 -20.58 -8.11 -16.17
CA PHE A 273 -21.51 -8.57 -15.11
C PHE A 273 -22.60 -7.54 -14.76
N GLY A 274 -23.18 -6.90 -15.76
CA GLY A 274 -24.21 -5.86 -15.61
C GLY A 274 -23.67 -4.43 -15.47
N ALA A 275 -22.35 -4.24 -15.29
CA ALA A 275 -21.72 -2.93 -15.35
C ALA A 275 -21.53 -2.47 -16.79
N THR A 276 -21.68 -1.16 -17.03
CA THR A 276 -21.55 -0.55 -18.36
C THR A 276 -20.18 0.09 -18.55
N ALA A 277 -19.52 -0.14 -19.70
CA ALA A 277 -18.23 0.48 -20.00
C ALA A 277 -18.34 2.00 -20.15
N CYS A 278 -17.47 2.73 -19.46
CA CYS A 278 -17.36 4.19 -19.58
C CYS A 278 -16.86 4.59 -20.97
N ARG A 279 -17.43 5.70 -21.48
CA ARG A 279 -17.02 6.29 -22.76
C ARG A 279 -16.20 7.57 -22.60
N THR A 280 -16.02 8.03 -21.39
CA THR A 280 -15.20 9.17 -20.99
C THR A 280 -14.34 8.78 -19.82
N GLU A 281 -13.20 9.45 -19.63
CA GLU A 281 -12.38 9.25 -18.45
C GLU A 281 -13.13 9.66 -17.19
N MET A 282 -13.02 8.89 -16.13
CA MET A 282 -13.75 9.05 -14.88
C MET A 282 -12.79 9.18 -13.70
N ASN A 283 -13.12 10.02 -12.74
CA ASN A 283 -12.47 10.01 -11.43
C ASN A 283 -13.20 9.00 -10.52
N HIS A 284 -12.44 8.25 -9.72
CA HIS A 284 -13.03 7.33 -8.75
C HIS A 284 -13.76 8.07 -7.61
N VAL A 285 -13.35 9.31 -7.31
CA VAL A 285 -14.10 10.20 -6.40
C VAL A 285 -15.15 10.96 -7.20
N ALA A 286 -16.41 10.81 -6.83
CA ALA A 286 -17.54 11.45 -7.52
C ALA A 286 -17.37 12.96 -7.59
N ASN A 287 -17.73 13.53 -8.74
CA ASN A 287 -17.69 14.97 -9.03
C ASN A 287 -16.28 15.61 -9.07
N LEU A 288 -15.21 14.85 -9.02
CA LEU A 288 -13.86 15.35 -9.30
C LEU A 288 -13.51 15.13 -10.78
N PRO A 289 -12.72 16.04 -11.39
CA PRO A 289 -12.22 15.83 -12.74
C PRO A 289 -11.21 14.67 -12.78
N PRO A 290 -11.04 13.98 -13.92
CA PRO A 290 -10.07 12.90 -14.06
C PRO A 290 -8.61 13.39 -14.16
N ASP A 291 -8.39 14.69 -14.11
CA ASP A 291 -7.07 15.30 -14.17
C ASP A 291 -6.14 14.71 -13.10
N GLY A 292 -4.93 14.33 -13.52
CA GLY A 292 -3.97 13.69 -12.61
C GLY A 292 -4.09 12.18 -12.46
N LEU A 293 -5.12 11.56 -13.05
CA LEU A 293 -5.25 10.10 -13.12
C LEU A 293 -4.52 9.53 -14.33
N THR A 294 -4.14 8.26 -14.24
CA THR A 294 -3.53 7.53 -15.36
C THR A 294 -4.54 7.31 -16.47
N PRO A 295 -4.12 7.32 -17.76
CA PRO A 295 -5.03 7.24 -18.91
C PRO A 295 -5.92 5.99 -18.89
N GLN A 296 -7.16 6.19 -19.25
CA GLN A 296 -8.23 5.18 -19.31
C GLN A 296 -8.60 4.87 -20.77
N LEU A 297 -9.80 4.33 -21.01
CA LEU A 297 -10.41 4.06 -22.33
C LEU A 297 -9.54 3.18 -23.23
N GLY A 298 -8.76 2.28 -22.64
CA GLY A 298 -7.92 1.35 -23.38
C GLY A 298 -6.70 1.99 -24.07
N VAL A 299 -6.32 3.20 -23.69
CA VAL A 299 -5.10 3.83 -24.23
C VAL A 299 -3.87 3.06 -23.75
N PRO A 300 -3.12 2.40 -24.68
CA PRO A 300 -1.95 1.63 -24.26
C PRO A 300 -0.83 2.55 -23.76
N GLY A 301 -0.04 2.03 -22.82
CA GLY A 301 1.12 2.73 -22.28
C GLY A 301 1.98 1.84 -21.41
N PRO A 302 3.13 2.31 -20.97
CA PRO A 302 4.04 1.55 -20.15
C PRO A 302 3.41 1.23 -18.78
N TRP A 303 3.79 0.11 -18.22
CA TRP A 303 3.26 -0.44 -16.97
C TRP A 303 3.19 0.58 -15.83
N HIS A 304 4.24 1.38 -15.63
CA HIS A 304 4.37 2.34 -14.54
C HIS A 304 3.46 3.58 -14.69
N GLU A 305 2.95 3.83 -15.89
CA GLU A 305 1.97 4.87 -16.17
C GLU A 305 0.53 4.36 -16.23
N ARG A 306 0.30 3.08 -15.96
CA ARG A 306 -1.04 2.45 -16.02
C ARG A 306 -1.43 1.72 -14.73
N LEU A 307 -0.45 1.10 -14.02
CA LEU A 307 -0.72 0.43 -12.75
C LEU A 307 -1.16 1.39 -11.64
N PRO A 308 -0.49 2.54 -11.42
CA PRO A 308 -0.98 3.51 -10.44
C PRO A 308 -2.34 4.10 -10.84
N HIS A 309 -3.07 4.65 -9.90
CA HIS A 309 -4.25 5.48 -10.20
C HIS A 309 -3.82 6.90 -10.56
N PHE A 310 -2.79 7.41 -9.91
CA PHE A 310 -2.29 8.78 -10.08
C PHE A 310 -1.03 8.81 -10.94
N ARG A 311 -0.94 9.85 -11.77
CA ARG A 311 0.27 10.11 -12.56
C ARG A 311 1.40 10.57 -11.64
N ILE A 312 2.64 10.28 -12.02
CA ILE A 312 3.84 10.69 -11.28
C ILE A 312 3.95 12.21 -11.17
N GLU A 313 3.60 12.92 -12.26
CA GLU A 313 3.70 14.37 -12.35
C GLU A 313 2.57 15.10 -11.58
N SER A 314 1.54 14.37 -11.18
CA SER A 314 0.42 14.96 -10.46
C SER A 314 0.79 15.15 -9.01
N ALA A 315 0.50 16.33 -8.47
CA ALA A 315 0.55 16.50 -7.01
C ALA A 315 -0.41 15.49 -6.36
N PRO A 316 -0.01 14.85 -5.24
CA PRO A 316 -0.94 14.08 -4.44
C PRO A 316 -2.19 14.90 -4.18
N ALA A 317 -3.36 14.27 -4.20
CA ALA A 317 -4.66 14.94 -4.14
C ALA A 317 -4.67 16.11 -3.14
N SER A 318 -5.26 17.22 -3.55
CA SER A 318 -5.37 18.44 -2.73
C SER A 318 -6.37 18.33 -1.56
N VAL A 319 -7.00 17.18 -1.40
CA VAL A 319 -7.98 16.91 -0.33
C VAL A 319 -7.29 16.11 0.76
N LEU A 320 -7.14 16.70 1.94
CA LEU A 320 -6.72 15.98 3.13
C LEU A 320 -7.79 14.96 3.53
N GLU A 321 -7.37 13.77 3.84
CA GLU A 321 -8.23 12.64 4.20
C GLU A 321 -7.62 11.81 5.33
N LEU A 322 -8.44 10.95 5.92
CA LEU A 322 -8.01 9.89 6.83
C LEU A 322 -8.22 8.56 6.12
N GLU A 323 -7.37 7.57 6.38
CA GLU A 323 -7.52 6.27 5.72
C GLU A 323 -7.50 5.12 6.72
N THR A 324 -8.36 4.14 6.44
CA THR A 324 -8.34 2.80 7.04
C THR A 324 -8.31 1.75 5.95
N GLU A 325 -7.71 0.59 6.20
CA GLU A 325 -7.77 -0.54 5.29
C GLU A 325 -7.66 -1.84 6.07
N TYR A 326 -8.51 -2.78 5.71
CA TYR A 326 -8.66 -4.05 6.40
C TYR A 326 -8.55 -5.19 5.40
N PHE A 327 -7.72 -6.19 5.73
CA PHE A 327 -7.52 -7.36 4.90
C PHE A 327 -8.24 -8.55 5.52
N VAL A 328 -8.99 -9.24 4.69
CA VAL A 328 -9.60 -10.51 5.08
C VAL A 328 -9.20 -11.60 4.08
N PRO A 329 -9.04 -12.86 4.49
CA PRO A 329 -8.81 -13.96 3.55
C PRO A 329 -9.84 -13.95 2.42
N ARG A 330 -9.39 -14.17 1.19
CA ARG A 330 -10.26 -14.16 -0.01
C ARG A 330 -11.47 -15.08 0.14
N ALA A 331 -11.32 -16.20 0.84
CA ALA A 331 -12.43 -17.12 1.11
C ALA A 331 -13.60 -16.49 1.88
N HIS A 332 -13.36 -15.38 2.56
CA HIS A 332 -14.35 -14.61 3.30
C HIS A 332 -14.77 -13.32 2.59
N ALA A 333 -14.35 -13.09 1.33
CA ALA A 333 -14.56 -11.84 0.63
C ALA A 333 -16.03 -11.39 0.62
N VAL A 334 -16.92 -12.22 0.06
CA VAL A 334 -18.33 -11.85 -0.10
C VAL A 334 -19.02 -11.62 1.26
N PRO A 335 -18.93 -12.52 2.26
CA PRO A 335 -19.57 -12.26 3.54
C PRO A 335 -18.99 -11.05 4.28
N ALA A 336 -17.70 -10.74 4.13
CA ALA A 336 -17.10 -9.53 4.71
C ALA A 336 -17.61 -8.25 4.03
N LEU A 337 -17.72 -8.23 2.68
CA LEU A 337 -18.28 -7.10 1.95
C LEU A 337 -19.75 -6.87 2.32
N GLN A 338 -20.55 -7.93 2.46
CA GLN A 338 -21.95 -7.82 2.89
C GLN A 338 -22.07 -7.31 4.34
N ALA A 339 -21.16 -7.70 5.23
CA ALA A 339 -21.12 -7.16 6.59
C ALA A 339 -20.83 -5.67 6.60
N VAL A 340 -19.89 -5.19 5.78
CA VAL A 340 -19.58 -3.75 5.62
C VAL A 340 -20.78 -3.01 5.01
N GLU A 341 -21.39 -3.54 3.95
CA GLU A 341 -22.57 -2.94 3.31
C GLU A 341 -23.72 -2.75 4.31
N GLY A 342 -23.90 -3.70 5.22
CA GLY A 342 -24.89 -3.61 6.32
C GLY A 342 -24.67 -2.44 7.29
N LEU A 343 -23.48 -1.84 7.31
CA LEU A 343 -23.11 -0.70 8.16
C LEU A 343 -23.15 0.66 7.44
N ARG A 344 -23.47 0.70 6.16
CA ARG A 344 -23.35 1.89 5.30
C ARG A 344 -23.99 3.16 5.89
N ASP A 345 -25.16 3.04 6.49
CA ASP A 345 -25.90 4.18 7.07
C ASP A 345 -25.13 4.87 8.21
N LEU A 346 -24.15 4.18 8.82
CA LEU A 346 -23.32 4.72 9.90
C LEU A 346 -22.16 5.56 9.38
N PHE A 347 -21.69 5.30 8.17
CA PHE A 347 -20.46 5.92 7.66
C PHE A 347 -20.60 6.67 6.33
N GLU A 348 -21.75 6.58 5.63
CA GLU A 348 -21.92 7.22 4.31
C GLU A 348 -21.59 8.72 4.31
N SER A 349 -21.98 9.45 5.36
CA SER A 349 -21.71 10.89 5.49
C SER A 349 -20.23 11.23 5.70
N LEU A 350 -19.43 10.26 6.16
CA LEU A 350 -18.00 10.38 6.44
C LEU A 350 -17.13 9.91 5.29
N LEU A 351 -17.66 9.03 4.43
CA LEU A 351 -16.94 8.42 3.34
C LEU A 351 -16.62 9.43 2.23
N LEU A 352 -15.39 9.40 1.72
CA LEU A 352 -14.99 10.03 0.45
C LEU A 352 -15.04 8.99 -0.67
N ILE A 353 -14.38 7.86 -0.46
CA ILE A 353 -14.31 6.75 -1.41
C ILE A 353 -13.97 5.46 -0.65
N SER A 354 -14.40 4.33 -1.17
CA SER A 354 -13.93 3.02 -0.77
C SER A 354 -13.34 2.28 -1.96
N GLU A 355 -12.35 1.42 -1.72
CA GLU A 355 -11.73 0.60 -2.76
C GLU A 355 -11.57 -0.83 -2.26
N VAL A 356 -11.92 -1.82 -3.11
CA VAL A 356 -11.69 -3.23 -2.82
C VAL A 356 -10.72 -3.79 -3.86
N ARG A 357 -9.65 -4.43 -3.37
CA ARG A 357 -8.58 -5.01 -4.18
C ARG A 357 -8.24 -6.42 -3.72
N THR A 358 -7.64 -7.22 -4.59
CA THR A 358 -7.10 -8.54 -4.25
C THR A 358 -5.58 -8.49 -4.14
N VAL A 359 -5.03 -9.31 -3.24
CA VAL A 359 -3.60 -9.47 -3.03
C VAL A 359 -3.27 -10.94 -2.91
N ALA A 360 -2.30 -11.42 -3.69
CA ALA A 360 -1.85 -12.80 -3.63
C ALA A 360 -1.20 -13.12 -2.27
N ALA A 361 -1.25 -14.40 -1.90
CA ALA A 361 -0.55 -14.91 -0.72
C ALA A 361 0.96 -14.74 -0.83
N ASP A 362 1.61 -14.53 0.30
CA ASP A 362 3.06 -14.45 0.41
C ASP A 362 3.59 -15.13 1.68
N ARG A 363 4.91 -15.01 1.92
CA ARG A 363 5.60 -15.60 3.06
C ARG A 363 6.23 -14.57 4.01
N LEU A 364 5.99 -13.27 3.79
CA LEU A 364 6.57 -12.20 4.61
C LEU A 364 5.83 -12.13 5.95
N TRP A 365 6.54 -12.31 7.04
CA TRP A 365 5.96 -12.57 8.38
C TRP A 365 4.88 -11.61 8.84
N LEU A 366 5.03 -10.31 8.59
CA LEU A 366 4.04 -9.30 8.93
C LEU A 366 3.22 -8.80 7.73
N SER A 367 3.27 -9.51 6.61
CA SER A 367 2.36 -9.22 5.50
C SER A 367 0.91 -9.49 5.88
N GLN A 368 0.03 -8.62 5.47
CA GLN A 368 -1.41 -8.82 5.61
C GLN A 368 -1.90 -10.07 4.85
N SER A 369 -1.15 -10.50 3.82
CA SER A 369 -1.45 -11.66 2.98
C SER A 369 -0.55 -12.87 3.31
N TYR A 370 0.10 -12.89 4.48
CA TYR A 370 0.92 -14.03 4.90
C TYR A 370 0.10 -15.33 4.90
N GLY A 371 0.52 -16.29 4.09
CA GLY A 371 -0.02 -17.65 4.03
C GLY A 371 -1.38 -17.79 3.35
N THR A 372 -2.05 -16.70 2.97
CA THR A 372 -3.38 -16.73 2.35
C THR A 372 -3.59 -15.54 1.41
N PRO A 373 -4.23 -15.73 0.25
CA PRO A 373 -4.65 -14.58 -0.55
C PRO A 373 -5.74 -13.79 0.18
N THR A 374 -5.69 -12.47 0.06
CA THR A 374 -6.61 -11.57 0.76
C THR A 374 -7.35 -10.64 -0.18
N ILE A 375 -8.44 -10.06 0.30
CA ILE A 375 -8.97 -8.79 -0.21
C ILE A 375 -8.63 -7.68 0.78
N GLY A 376 -8.24 -6.52 0.26
CA GLY A 376 -8.13 -5.27 1.02
C GLY A 376 -9.40 -4.47 0.83
N ILE A 377 -10.05 -4.08 1.93
CA ILE A 377 -11.21 -3.19 1.97
C ILE A 377 -10.72 -1.85 2.50
N HIS A 378 -10.52 -0.91 1.60
CA HIS A 378 -9.99 0.42 1.88
C HIS A 378 -11.10 1.45 1.99
N PHE A 379 -10.91 2.41 2.90
CA PHE A 379 -11.77 3.57 3.07
C PHE A 379 -10.92 4.84 3.16
N SER A 380 -11.20 5.80 2.31
CA SER A 380 -10.80 7.20 2.47
C SER A 380 -11.95 7.96 3.12
N TRP A 381 -11.65 8.64 4.21
CA TRP A 381 -12.62 9.37 5.02
C TRP A 381 -12.40 10.88 4.92
N LYS A 382 -13.48 11.64 4.96
CA LYS A 382 -13.41 13.09 5.17
C LYS A 382 -12.67 13.40 6.46
N MET A 383 -11.99 14.55 6.53
CA MET A 383 -11.26 15.03 7.72
C MET A 383 -12.21 15.33 8.90
N ASN A 384 -12.87 14.28 9.39
CA ASN A 384 -13.70 14.29 10.57
C ASN A 384 -13.19 13.24 11.57
N TRP A 385 -12.10 13.58 12.25
CA TRP A 385 -11.43 12.68 13.20
C TRP A 385 -12.39 12.01 14.17
N LYS A 386 -13.29 12.80 14.79
CA LYS A 386 -14.23 12.28 15.78
C LYS A 386 -15.19 11.25 15.17
N GLY A 387 -15.82 11.58 14.03
CA GLY A 387 -16.76 10.67 13.39
C GLY A 387 -16.08 9.40 12.89
N VAL A 388 -14.89 9.52 12.29
CA VAL A 388 -14.11 8.37 11.82
C VAL A 388 -13.70 7.47 12.98
N HIS A 389 -13.25 8.07 14.10
CA HIS A 389 -12.84 7.32 15.29
C HIS A 389 -14.01 6.58 15.97
N GLU A 390 -15.23 7.10 15.87
CA GLU A 390 -16.44 6.43 16.34
C GLU A 390 -16.89 5.27 15.44
N VAL A 391 -16.63 5.36 14.13
CA VAL A 391 -17.04 4.33 13.14
C VAL A 391 -16.03 3.20 13.02
N MET A 392 -14.72 3.47 13.11
CA MET A 392 -13.68 2.44 12.98
C MET A 392 -13.95 1.18 13.80
N PRO A 393 -14.21 1.25 15.15
CA PRO A 393 -14.41 0.04 15.94
C PRO A 393 -15.65 -0.75 15.51
N VAL A 394 -16.67 -0.09 14.95
CA VAL A 394 -17.90 -0.77 14.47
C VAL A 394 -17.62 -1.58 13.20
N VAL A 395 -16.85 -1.01 12.26
CA VAL A 395 -16.40 -1.71 11.04
C VAL A 395 -15.47 -2.86 11.42
N GLU A 396 -14.55 -2.64 12.34
CA GLU A 396 -13.59 -3.64 12.81
C GLU A 396 -14.30 -4.82 13.49
N GLU A 397 -15.29 -4.55 14.36
CA GLU A 397 -16.08 -5.58 15.02
C GLU A 397 -16.85 -6.46 14.02
N ALA A 398 -17.40 -5.85 12.96
CA ALA A 398 -18.07 -6.58 11.89
C ALA A 398 -17.11 -7.46 11.07
N LEU A 399 -15.82 -7.07 10.98
CA LEU A 399 -14.80 -7.81 10.24
C LEU A 399 -14.05 -8.86 11.08
N LEU A 400 -14.11 -8.80 12.42
CA LEU A 400 -13.45 -9.78 13.31
C LEU A 400 -13.77 -11.25 12.98
N PRO A 401 -15.02 -11.65 12.64
CA PRO A 401 -15.33 -13.03 12.29
C PRO A 401 -14.61 -13.55 11.04
N PHE A 402 -14.01 -12.66 10.24
CA PHE A 402 -13.37 -12.96 8.96
C PHE A 402 -11.83 -12.89 9.04
N GLU A 403 -11.23 -13.07 10.20
CA GLU A 403 -9.77 -13.10 10.40
C GLU A 403 -9.07 -11.82 9.91
N VAL A 404 -9.65 -10.67 10.21
CA VAL A 404 -9.20 -9.37 9.72
C VAL A 404 -7.79 -9.01 10.19
N ARG A 405 -7.00 -8.42 9.28
CA ARG A 405 -5.68 -7.81 9.54
C ARG A 405 -5.72 -6.34 9.09
N PRO A 406 -5.28 -5.38 9.93
CA PRO A 406 -5.24 -3.99 9.51
C PRO A 406 -4.01 -3.70 8.64
N HIS A 407 -4.08 -2.65 7.81
CA HIS A 407 -2.92 -2.12 7.11
C HIS A 407 -2.01 -1.37 8.09
N TRP A 408 -0.72 -1.73 8.18
CA TRP A 408 0.21 -1.19 9.16
C TRP A 408 0.42 0.33 9.11
N GLY A 409 0.27 0.95 7.95
CA GLY A 409 0.43 2.39 7.76
C GLY A 409 -0.86 3.20 7.85
N LYS A 410 -2.01 2.58 8.10
CA LYS A 410 -3.32 3.24 8.14
C LYS A 410 -3.92 3.24 9.54
N LEU A 411 -5.04 3.95 9.71
CA LEU A 411 -5.72 4.01 11.01
C LEU A 411 -6.44 2.69 11.30
N PHE A 412 -6.42 2.29 12.55
CA PHE A 412 -7.23 1.21 13.10
C PHE A 412 -7.31 1.32 14.63
N THR A 413 -8.31 0.68 15.22
CA THR A 413 -8.57 0.67 16.67
C THR A 413 -8.54 -0.74 17.27
N LEU A 414 -8.26 -1.77 16.46
CA LEU A 414 -8.11 -3.16 16.94
C LEU A 414 -7.18 -3.23 18.14
N ALA A 415 -7.61 -3.97 19.15
CA ALA A 415 -6.80 -4.14 20.36
C ALA A 415 -5.47 -4.87 20.04
N PRO A 416 -4.37 -4.54 20.74
CA PRO A 416 -3.06 -5.16 20.50
C PRO A 416 -3.11 -6.69 20.48
N ALA A 417 -3.85 -7.31 21.39
CA ALA A 417 -3.98 -8.76 21.43
C ALA A 417 -4.69 -9.35 20.19
N GLN A 418 -5.65 -8.63 19.59
CA GLN A 418 -6.31 -9.03 18.35
C GLN A 418 -5.36 -8.96 17.18
N VAL A 419 -4.59 -7.85 17.06
CA VAL A 419 -3.56 -7.69 16.03
C VAL A 419 -2.51 -8.78 16.15
N GLN A 420 -1.98 -9.03 17.34
CA GLN A 420 -0.95 -10.04 17.56
C GLN A 420 -1.44 -11.46 17.19
N ALA A 421 -2.67 -11.79 17.55
CA ALA A 421 -3.27 -13.10 17.25
C ALA A 421 -3.50 -13.32 15.74
N ALA A 422 -3.65 -12.24 14.96
CA ALA A 422 -3.87 -12.31 13.53
C ALA A 422 -2.60 -12.64 12.70
N TYR A 423 -1.40 -12.49 13.30
CA TYR A 423 -0.12 -12.72 12.60
C TYR A 423 0.61 -13.95 13.18
N PRO A 424 0.61 -15.09 12.48
CA PRO A 424 1.18 -16.35 13.00
C PRO A 424 2.67 -16.29 13.36
N MET A 425 3.44 -15.38 12.72
CA MET A 425 4.88 -15.23 12.91
C MET A 425 5.24 -14.13 13.92
N MET A 426 4.30 -13.67 14.73
CA MET A 426 4.50 -12.55 15.67
C MET A 426 5.63 -12.80 16.68
N ASP A 427 5.71 -14.00 17.26
CA ASP A 427 6.74 -14.33 18.24
C ASP A 427 8.13 -14.41 17.62
N GLN A 428 8.22 -14.98 16.42
CA GLN A 428 9.46 -15.02 15.64
C GLN A 428 9.91 -13.61 15.28
N PHE A 429 8.97 -12.74 14.89
CA PHE A 429 9.26 -11.34 14.58
C PHE A 429 9.74 -10.57 15.81
N ARG A 430 9.14 -10.75 16.97
CA ARG A 430 9.65 -10.18 18.25
C ARG A 430 11.08 -10.59 18.52
N SER A 431 11.37 -11.88 18.35
CA SER A 431 12.72 -12.43 18.56
C SER A 431 13.72 -11.83 17.56
N LEU A 432 13.31 -11.64 16.32
CA LEU A 432 14.12 -10.99 15.29
C LEU A 432 14.43 -9.54 15.66
N LEU A 433 13.41 -8.74 16.04
CA LEU A 433 13.61 -7.37 16.50
C LEU A 433 14.60 -7.29 17.67
N GLN A 434 14.45 -8.15 18.67
CA GLN A 434 15.34 -8.19 19.84
C GLN A 434 16.79 -8.54 19.46
N SER A 435 17.00 -9.38 18.45
CA SER A 435 18.34 -9.74 17.98
C SER A 435 19.05 -8.62 17.24
N PHE A 436 18.30 -7.77 16.52
CA PHE A 436 18.83 -6.64 15.75
C PHE A 436 18.95 -5.36 16.58
N ASP A 437 18.06 -5.17 17.54
CA ASP A 437 17.96 -3.98 18.37
C ASP A 437 17.66 -4.34 19.83
N PRO A 438 18.63 -4.94 20.55
CA PRO A 438 18.42 -5.40 21.92
C PRO A 438 18.10 -4.27 22.90
N GLU A 439 18.54 -3.03 22.63
CA GLU A 439 18.29 -1.86 23.47
C GLU A 439 17.06 -1.04 23.04
N GLY A 440 16.41 -1.40 21.94
CA GLY A 440 15.22 -0.76 21.45
C GLY A 440 15.44 0.64 20.86
N LYS A 441 16.59 0.87 20.19
CA LYS A 441 16.91 2.13 19.53
C LYS A 441 15.91 2.52 18.45
N PHE A 442 15.43 1.55 17.65
CA PHE A 442 14.42 1.72 16.60
C PHE A 442 13.00 1.45 17.09
N ARG A 443 12.83 1.10 18.35
CA ARG A 443 11.53 0.82 18.96
C ARG A 443 10.82 2.15 19.31
N ASN A 444 9.51 2.16 19.13
CA ASN A 444 8.64 3.29 19.44
C ASN A 444 7.33 2.80 20.08
N GLY A 445 6.47 3.73 20.49
CA GLY A 445 5.19 3.39 21.13
C GLY A 445 4.26 2.54 20.26
N TYR A 446 4.34 2.65 18.92
CA TYR A 446 3.59 1.80 18.01
C TYR A 446 4.04 0.34 18.08
N LEU A 447 5.36 0.08 17.98
CA LEU A 447 5.93 -1.25 18.11
C LEU A 447 5.71 -1.81 19.52
N ASP A 448 5.84 -0.96 20.56
CA ASP A 448 5.57 -1.35 21.94
C ASP A 448 4.15 -1.85 22.09
N ARG A 449 3.18 -1.13 21.53
CA ARG A 449 1.75 -1.45 21.63
C ARG A 449 1.35 -2.68 20.84
N TYR A 450 1.73 -2.77 19.56
CA TYR A 450 1.20 -3.79 18.67
C TYR A 450 2.10 -5.03 18.50
N ILE A 451 3.40 -4.89 18.76
CA ILE A 451 4.34 -6.00 18.59
C ILE A 451 4.71 -6.60 19.95
N PHE A 452 5.06 -5.79 20.94
CA PHE A 452 5.55 -6.28 22.22
C PHE A 452 4.43 -6.48 23.27
N GLY A 453 3.31 -5.79 23.18
CA GLY A 453 2.11 -5.99 24.01
C GLY A 453 2.07 -5.15 25.23
#